data_f7ce96fdeee1a668064c88ddb0ca21b7
#
_entry.id   f7ce96fdeee1a668064c88ddb0ca21b7
#
_cell.length_a   1.000
_cell.length_b   1.000
_cell.length_c   1.000
_cell.angle_alpha   90.00
_cell.angle_beta   90.00
_cell.angle_gamma   90.00
#
_symmetry.space_group_name_H-M   'P 1'
#
loop_
_entity.id
_entity.type
_entity.pdbx_description
1 polymer ?
#
loop_
_entity_poly.entity_id
_entity_poly.type
_entity_poly.pdbx_seq_one_letter_code
_entity_poly.pdbx_strand_id
1 'polypeptide(L)'
;MAARLAELGRSAEWCCPMLPVSPLETIALAESLVAAAATPRVTVIGSSLGGYFATHLAEKHGWPAVLLNPAVVPQRDLSQYLGEQPLWHGGGSMVVEPYHLDELRALGVASITRPERYYLVAASGDEVLDYREMLAHYPGARTTLIEGGDHAISDFEQYVDDVLAFCDTEDLEPPAPRAAGLIR
;
A
#
# COMPACT_ATOMS: atom_id res chain seq x y z
N MET A 1 1.16 3.54 -13.67
CA MET A 1 0.38 2.27 -13.64
C MET A 1 -0.80 2.30 -14.61
N ALA A 2 -1.82 3.14 -14.41
CA ALA A 2 -3.04 3.14 -15.25
C ALA A 2 -2.75 3.26 -16.75
N ALA A 3 -1.85 4.17 -17.16
CA ALA A 3 -1.46 4.33 -18.57
C ALA A 3 -0.85 3.03 -19.14
N ARG A 4 0.04 2.39 -18.39
CA ARG A 4 0.68 1.16 -18.84
C ARG A 4 -0.31 -0.01 -19.00
N LEU A 5 -1.24 -0.15 -18.06
CA LEU A 5 -2.30 -1.14 -18.16
C LEU A 5 -3.25 -0.86 -19.36
N ALA A 6 -3.50 0.41 -19.66
CA ALA A 6 -4.29 0.77 -20.85
C ALA A 6 -3.57 0.37 -22.15
N GLU A 7 -2.27 0.60 -22.26
CA GLU A 7 -1.45 0.16 -23.41
C GLU A 7 -1.50 -1.36 -23.59
N LEU A 8 -1.55 -2.12 -22.48
CA LEU A 8 -1.64 -3.57 -22.48
C LEU A 8 -3.07 -4.11 -22.66
N GLY A 9 -4.08 -3.23 -22.79
CA GLY A 9 -5.49 -3.64 -22.88
C GLY A 9 -6.08 -4.17 -21.57
N ARG A 10 -5.45 -3.88 -20.42
CA ARG A 10 -5.76 -4.41 -19.08
C ARG A 10 -6.39 -3.38 -18.14
N SER A 11 -6.96 -2.30 -18.66
CA SER A 11 -7.52 -1.21 -17.84
C SER A 11 -8.57 -1.67 -16.82
N ALA A 12 -9.31 -2.73 -17.11
CA ALA A 12 -10.34 -3.28 -16.22
C ALA A 12 -9.77 -3.93 -14.94
N GLU A 13 -8.47 -4.20 -14.91
CA GLU A 13 -7.78 -4.78 -13.75
C GLU A 13 -7.32 -3.72 -12.74
N TRP A 14 -7.49 -2.42 -13.08
CA TRP A 14 -7.01 -1.32 -12.25
C TRP A 14 -8.13 -0.61 -11.51
N CYS A 15 -7.98 -0.52 -10.19
CA CYS A 15 -8.84 0.28 -9.33
C CYS A 15 -7.99 1.19 -8.45
N CYS A 16 -8.22 2.51 -8.55
CA CYS A 16 -7.52 3.52 -7.76
C CYS A 16 -8.54 4.55 -7.25
N PRO A 17 -9.21 4.27 -6.14
CA PRO A 17 -10.24 5.15 -5.60
C PRO A 17 -9.64 6.36 -4.90
N MET A 18 -10.43 7.43 -4.76
CA MET A 18 -10.15 8.48 -3.79
C MET A 18 -10.30 7.89 -2.39
N LEU A 19 -9.27 7.99 -1.57
CA LEU A 19 -9.30 7.45 -0.22
C LEU A 19 -9.93 8.45 0.76
N PRO A 20 -10.74 7.98 1.74
CA PRO A 20 -11.19 8.78 2.88
C PRO A 20 -10.03 9.29 3.73
N VAL A 21 -10.29 10.32 4.55
CA VAL A 21 -9.31 10.83 5.52
C VAL A 21 -9.11 9.85 6.67
N SER A 22 -10.19 9.17 7.11
CA SER A 22 -10.11 8.14 8.15
C SER A 22 -9.35 6.91 7.66
N PRO A 23 -8.29 6.49 8.36
CA PRO A 23 -7.58 5.24 8.09
C PRO A 23 -8.48 4.00 8.09
N LEU A 24 -9.39 3.89 9.06
CA LEU A 24 -10.31 2.75 9.14
C LEU A 24 -11.32 2.73 8.00
N GLU A 25 -11.85 3.89 7.58
CA GLU A 25 -12.72 3.98 6.41
C GLU A 25 -11.96 3.63 5.11
N THR A 26 -10.68 3.99 5.02
CA THR A 26 -9.81 3.61 3.89
C THR A 26 -9.70 2.09 3.78
N ILE A 27 -9.46 1.39 4.88
CA ILE A 27 -9.41 -0.08 4.89
C ILE A 27 -10.78 -0.67 4.50
N ALA A 28 -11.87 -0.18 5.09
CA ALA A 28 -13.22 -0.63 4.78
C ALA A 28 -13.59 -0.42 3.30
N LEU A 29 -13.21 0.72 2.72
CA LEU A 29 -13.40 1.00 1.30
C LEU A 29 -12.63 -0.01 0.42
N ALA A 30 -11.35 -0.24 0.71
CA ALA A 30 -10.54 -1.19 -0.06
C ALA A 30 -11.14 -2.60 -0.01
N GLU A 31 -11.54 -3.07 1.18
CA GLU A 31 -12.19 -4.37 1.36
C GLU A 31 -13.51 -4.48 0.59
N SER A 32 -14.33 -3.43 0.61
CA SER A 32 -15.60 -3.40 -0.12
C SER A 32 -15.42 -3.46 -1.64
N LEU A 33 -14.41 -2.75 -2.16
CA LEU A 33 -14.09 -2.77 -3.60
C LEU A 33 -13.62 -4.15 -4.05
N VAL A 34 -12.76 -4.81 -3.27
CA VAL A 34 -12.32 -6.18 -3.56
C VAL A 34 -13.50 -7.16 -3.52
N ALA A 35 -14.37 -7.05 -2.53
CA ALA A 35 -15.56 -7.90 -2.43
C ALA A 35 -16.50 -7.69 -3.63
N ALA A 36 -16.67 -6.44 -4.08
CA ALA A 36 -17.52 -6.12 -5.24
C ALA A 36 -16.92 -6.60 -6.57
N ALA A 37 -15.60 -6.60 -6.70
CA ALA A 37 -14.91 -7.07 -7.89
C ALA A 37 -15.03 -8.59 -8.10
N ALA A 38 -15.33 -9.34 -7.02
CA ALA A 38 -15.48 -10.81 -7.03
C ALA A 38 -14.31 -11.54 -7.73
N THR A 39 -13.10 -10.98 -7.61
CA THR A 39 -11.88 -11.54 -8.19
C THR A 39 -11.16 -12.45 -7.19
N PRO A 40 -10.66 -13.62 -7.62
CA PRO A 40 -9.85 -14.47 -6.75
C PRO A 40 -8.44 -13.92 -6.53
N ARG A 41 -7.95 -13.04 -7.40
CA ARG A 41 -6.58 -12.51 -7.35
C ARG A 41 -6.62 -11.01 -7.11
N VAL A 42 -5.92 -10.58 -6.08
CA VAL A 42 -5.78 -9.18 -5.68
C VAL A 42 -4.33 -8.92 -5.34
N THR A 43 -3.75 -7.87 -5.90
CA THR A 43 -2.50 -7.28 -5.42
C THR A 43 -2.79 -5.86 -4.99
N VAL A 44 -2.41 -5.50 -3.78
CA VAL A 44 -2.53 -4.11 -3.29
C VAL A 44 -1.25 -3.35 -3.60
N ILE A 45 -1.40 -2.13 -4.12
CA ILE A 45 -0.26 -1.25 -4.43
C ILE A 45 -0.44 0.02 -3.63
N GLY A 46 0.55 0.39 -2.84
CA GLY A 46 0.49 1.57 -2.00
C GLY A 46 1.77 2.39 -2.02
N SER A 47 1.63 3.71 -2.16
CA SER A 47 2.72 4.68 -2.05
C SER A 47 2.61 5.45 -0.75
N SER A 48 3.73 5.72 -0.09
CA SER A 48 3.77 6.49 1.16
C SER A 48 2.81 5.92 2.22
N LEU A 49 1.85 6.71 2.70
CA LEU A 49 0.80 6.24 3.62
C LEU A 49 -0.03 5.10 3.02
N GLY A 50 -0.24 5.10 1.70
CA GLY A 50 -0.88 3.98 0.99
C GLY A 50 -0.12 2.66 1.13
N GLY A 51 1.21 2.71 1.23
CA GLY A 51 2.04 1.54 1.52
C GLY A 51 1.79 0.96 2.90
N TYR A 52 1.55 1.80 3.90
CA TYR A 52 1.14 1.36 5.23
C TYR A 52 -0.20 0.63 5.21
N PHE A 53 -1.20 1.17 4.51
CA PHE A 53 -2.50 0.52 4.34
C PHE A 53 -2.38 -0.79 3.55
N ALA A 54 -1.56 -0.81 2.50
CA ALA A 54 -1.30 -2.02 1.72
C ALA A 54 -0.67 -3.12 2.58
N THR A 55 0.25 -2.78 3.49
CA THR A 55 0.86 -3.72 4.43
C THR A 55 -0.17 -4.31 5.39
N HIS A 56 -1.06 -3.48 5.95
CA HIS A 56 -2.16 -3.95 6.80
C HIS A 56 -3.08 -4.94 6.05
N LEU A 57 -3.49 -4.58 4.85
CA LEU A 57 -4.36 -5.43 4.02
C LEU A 57 -3.68 -6.74 3.62
N ALA A 58 -2.39 -6.69 3.28
CA ALA A 58 -1.60 -7.87 2.94
C ALA A 58 -1.51 -8.86 4.12
N GLU A 59 -1.24 -8.37 5.33
CA GLU A 59 -1.18 -9.23 6.53
C GLU A 59 -2.56 -9.75 6.94
N LYS A 60 -3.61 -8.92 6.82
CA LYS A 60 -4.98 -9.29 7.18
C LYS A 60 -5.58 -10.34 6.25
N HIS A 61 -5.38 -10.20 4.94
CA HIS A 61 -6.03 -11.02 3.91
C HIS A 61 -5.10 -12.00 3.21
N GLY A 62 -3.79 -11.85 3.40
CA GLY A 62 -2.80 -12.65 2.71
C GLY A 62 -2.56 -12.22 1.26
N TRP A 63 -2.95 -11.01 0.88
CA TRP A 63 -2.74 -10.51 -0.47
C TRP A 63 -1.29 -10.12 -0.72
N PRO A 64 -0.79 -10.27 -1.96
CA PRO A 64 0.46 -9.63 -2.38
C PRO A 64 0.39 -8.12 -2.28
N ALA A 65 1.51 -7.48 -1.95
CA ALA A 65 1.61 -6.03 -1.83
C ALA A 65 2.83 -5.47 -2.55
N VAL A 66 2.64 -4.40 -3.32
CA VAL A 66 3.70 -3.55 -3.86
C VAL A 66 3.73 -2.27 -3.05
N LEU A 67 4.89 -1.93 -2.56
CA LEU A 67 5.12 -0.84 -1.62
C LEU A 67 6.09 0.16 -2.23
N LEU A 68 5.63 1.38 -2.44
CA LEU A 68 6.39 2.45 -3.08
C LEU A 68 6.72 3.52 -2.02
N ASN A 69 7.97 3.62 -1.59
CA ASN A 69 8.40 4.49 -0.49
C ASN A 69 7.40 4.46 0.69
N PRO A 70 7.10 3.27 1.27
CA PRO A 70 6.02 3.14 2.25
C PRO A 70 6.35 3.81 3.57
N ALA A 71 5.35 4.47 4.17
CA ALA A 71 5.44 4.90 5.57
C ALA A 71 5.44 3.68 6.49
N VAL A 72 6.35 3.66 7.48
CA VAL A 72 6.48 2.56 8.45
C VAL A 72 5.86 2.94 9.80
N VAL A 73 6.04 4.19 10.22
CA VAL A 73 5.51 4.72 11.49
C VAL A 73 4.70 5.99 11.22
N PRO A 74 3.61 5.92 10.44
CA PRO A 74 2.91 7.11 9.96
C PRO A 74 2.32 7.96 11.08
N GLN A 75 1.95 7.39 12.22
CA GLN A 75 1.45 8.15 13.37
C GLN A 75 2.51 9.10 13.97
N ARG A 76 3.81 8.79 13.84
CA ARG A 76 4.92 9.68 14.19
C ARG A 76 5.03 10.80 13.15
N ASP A 77 5.05 10.41 11.91
CA ASP A 77 5.36 11.29 10.78
C ASP A 77 4.18 12.26 10.50
N LEU A 78 2.93 11.81 10.70
CA LEU A 78 1.72 12.60 10.45
C LEU A 78 1.26 13.44 11.65
N SER A 79 1.85 13.30 12.83
CA SER A 79 1.47 14.08 14.02
C SER A 79 1.60 15.59 13.82
N GLN A 80 2.50 16.03 12.92
CA GLN A 80 2.70 17.43 12.57
C GLN A 80 1.64 17.99 11.59
N TYR A 81 0.81 17.13 11.00
CA TYR A 81 -0.21 17.49 9.99
C TYR A 81 -1.63 17.49 10.57
N LEU A 82 -1.78 17.54 11.91
CA LEU A 82 -3.09 17.69 12.52
C LEU A 82 -3.75 19.01 12.11
N GLY A 83 -5.07 18.98 11.94
CA GLY A 83 -5.88 20.11 11.51
C GLY A 83 -6.14 20.12 10.01
N GLU A 84 -6.42 21.30 9.47
CA GLU A 84 -6.75 21.45 8.06
C GLU A 84 -5.52 21.31 7.17
N GLN A 85 -5.61 20.40 6.19
CA GLN A 85 -4.55 20.11 5.23
C GLN A 85 -5.10 20.24 3.80
N PRO A 86 -4.35 20.77 2.85
CA PRO A 86 -4.77 20.79 1.45
C PRO A 86 -4.84 19.36 0.88
N LEU A 87 -5.81 19.11 0.03
CA LEU A 87 -5.84 17.88 -0.77
C LEU A 87 -4.72 17.89 -1.82
N TRP A 88 -4.05 16.77 -1.99
CA TRP A 88 -2.99 16.62 -2.99
C TRP A 88 -3.52 16.74 -4.43
N HIS A 89 -4.79 16.38 -4.66
CA HIS A 89 -5.44 16.44 -5.98
C HIS A 89 -6.86 17.00 -5.86
N GLY A 90 -7.30 17.70 -6.89
CA GLY A 90 -8.70 18.14 -7.03
C GLY A 90 -9.06 19.45 -6.35
N GLY A 91 -8.14 20.05 -5.60
CA GLY A 91 -8.41 21.28 -4.82
C GLY A 91 -9.32 21.00 -3.60
N GLY A 92 -9.31 21.92 -2.62
CA GLY A 92 -10.03 21.76 -1.36
C GLY A 92 -9.10 21.37 -0.22
N SER A 93 -9.69 21.08 0.95
CA SER A 93 -8.96 20.70 2.15
C SER A 93 -9.61 19.48 2.81
N MET A 94 -8.82 18.81 3.67
CA MET A 94 -9.28 17.77 4.57
C MET A 94 -8.87 18.15 6.00
N VAL A 95 -9.54 17.60 7.00
CA VAL A 95 -9.19 17.82 8.41
C VAL A 95 -8.64 16.53 8.98
N VAL A 96 -7.39 16.58 9.45
CA VAL A 96 -6.75 15.47 10.15
C VAL A 96 -6.99 15.64 11.65
N GLU A 97 -7.83 14.79 12.21
CA GLU A 97 -8.20 14.80 13.62
C GLU A 97 -7.28 13.89 14.45
N PRO A 98 -7.11 14.16 15.76
CA PRO A 98 -6.27 13.33 16.63
C PRO A 98 -6.63 11.84 16.62
N TYR A 99 -7.93 11.50 16.51
CA TYR A 99 -8.37 10.10 16.47
C TYR A 99 -7.89 9.35 15.22
N HIS A 100 -7.61 10.03 14.11
CA HIS A 100 -7.00 9.40 12.93
C HIS A 100 -5.62 8.81 13.25
N LEU A 101 -4.86 9.44 14.17
CA LEU A 101 -3.58 8.87 14.61
C LEU A 101 -3.78 7.59 15.45
N ASP A 102 -4.87 7.51 16.22
CA ASP A 102 -5.22 6.30 16.98
C ASP A 102 -5.68 5.18 16.03
N GLU A 103 -6.44 5.52 15.00
CA GLU A 103 -6.79 4.58 13.92
C GLU A 103 -5.53 4.05 13.21
N LEU A 104 -4.56 4.91 12.88
CA LEU A 104 -3.28 4.47 12.31
C LEU A 104 -2.57 3.50 13.24
N ARG A 105 -2.48 3.80 14.55
CA ARG A 105 -1.87 2.88 15.52
C ARG A 105 -2.56 1.51 15.54
N ALA A 106 -3.89 1.49 15.43
CA ALA A 106 -4.67 0.25 15.41
C ALA A 106 -4.43 -0.60 14.16
N LEU A 107 -4.05 0.02 13.04
CA LEU A 107 -3.70 -0.65 11.78
C LEU A 107 -2.23 -1.10 11.72
N GLY A 108 -1.44 -0.81 12.75
CA GLY A 108 -0.01 -1.09 12.77
C GLY A 108 0.33 -2.57 12.60
N VAL A 109 1.27 -2.84 11.72
CA VAL A 109 1.88 -4.16 11.53
C VAL A 109 3.30 -4.10 12.09
N ALA A 110 3.56 -4.85 13.15
CA ALA A 110 4.87 -4.83 13.80
C ALA A 110 5.96 -5.52 12.97
N SER A 111 5.60 -6.55 12.22
CA SER A 111 6.49 -7.27 11.30
C SER A 111 5.66 -8.01 10.25
N ILE A 112 6.19 -8.12 9.05
CA ILE A 112 5.58 -8.92 7.99
C ILE A 112 5.78 -10.41 8.27
N THR A 113 4.79 -11.23 7.90
CA THR A 113 4.82 -12.69 8.18
C THR A 113 5.28 -13.52 6.99
N ARG A 114 5.11 -13.03 5.76
CA ARG A 114 5.42 -13.74 4.52
C ARG A 114 6.11 -12.81 3.52
N PRO A 115 7.44 -12.63 3.65
CA PRO A 115 8.22 -11.69 2.83
C PRO A 115 8.05 -11.87 1.32
N GLU A 116 7.81 -13.09 0.85
CA GLU A 116 7.60 -13.41 -0.56
C GLU A 116 6.38 -12.71 -1.18
N ARG A 117 5.43 -12.23 -0.35
CA ARG A 117 4.25 -11.49 -0.80
C ARG A 117 4.51 -10.00 -1.03
N TYR A 118 5.70 -9.53 -0.70
CA TYR A 118 6.00 -8.10 -0.73
C TYR A 118 7.04 -7.76 -1.80
N TYR A 119 6.74 -6.70 -2.54
CA TYR A 119 7.70 -6.05 -3.40
C TYR A 119 7.88 -4.60 -2.96
N LEU A 120 9.04 -4.31 -2.37
CA LEU A 120 9.43 -2.98 -1.92
C LEU A 120 10.20 -2.26 -3.03
N VAL A 121 9.75 -1.08 -3.39
CA VAL A 121 10.49 -0.12 -4.22
C VAL A 121 10.77 1.09 -3.33
N ALA A 122 12.04 1.32 -3.01
CA ALA A 122 12.47 2.38 -2.10
C ALA A 122 13.53 3.26 -2.77
N ALA A 123 13.42 4.58 -2.62
CA ALA A 123 14.39 5.55 -3.11
C ALA A 123 15.32 6.01 -1.99
N SER A 124 16.64 5.92 -2.19
CA SER A 124 17.61 6.35 -1.17
C SER A 124 17.69 7.87 -1.01
N GLY A 125 17.12 8.62 -1.96
CA GLY A 125 17.00 10.08 -1.92
C GLY A 125 15.62 10.57 -1.50
N ASP A 126 14.75 9.70 -0.94
CA ASP A 126 13.46 10.10 -0.40
C ASP A 126 13.64 11.18 0.69
N GLU A 127 13.12 12.38 0.40
CA GLU A 127 13.25 13.56 1.24
C GLU A 127 12.22 13.63 2.39
N VAL A 128 11.27 12.68 2.40
CA VAL A 128 10.17 12.65 3.39
C VAL A 128 10.36 11.52 4.39
N LEU A 129 10.74 10.32 3.93
CA LEU A 129 10.82 9.10 4.73
C LEU A 129 12.19 8.44 4.60
N ASP A 130 12.74 7.93 5.70
CA ASP A 130 14.03 7.23 5.69
C ASP A 130 13.88 5.82 5.08
N TYR A 131 14.46 5.61 3.90
CA TYR A 131 14.45 4.32 3.21
C TYR A 131 15.06 3.17 4.05
N ARG A 132 15.95 3.49 5.01
CA ARG A 132 16.54 2.48 5.89
C ARG A 132 15.52 1.88 6.83
N GLU A 133 14.55 2.68 7.30
CA GLU A 133 13.41 2.19 8.09
C GLU A 133 12.54 1.26 7.24
N MET A 134 12.33 1.59 5.95
CA MET A 134 11.60 0.73 5.02
C MET A 134 12.32 -0.62 4.86
N LEU A 135 13.62 -0.62 4.55
CA LEU A 135 14.40 -1.85 4.41
C LEU A 135 14.39 -2.71 5.68
N ALA A 136 14.43 -2.06 6.85
CA ALA A 136 14.41 -2.76 8.14
C ALA A 136 13.04 -3.38 8.45
N HIS A 137 11.95 -2.76 7.99
CA HIS A 137 10.58 -3.22 8.25
C HIS A 137 10.16 -4.39 7.34
N TYR A 138 10.73 -4.49 6.14
CA TYR A 138 10.40 -5.52 5.14
C TYR A 138 11.57 -6.49 4.86
N PRO A 139 12.12 -7.17 5.90
CA PRO A 139 13.26 -8.07 5.73
C PRO A 139 12.85 -9.27 4.87
N GLY A 140 13.65 -9.57 3.85
CA GLY A 140 13.41 -10.70 2.95
C GLY A 140 12.39 -10.46 1.84
N ALA A 141 11.73 -9.30 1.79
CA ALA A 141 10.90 -8.91 0.66
C ALA A 141 11.72 -8.74 -0.63
N ARG A 142 11.11 -9.00 -1.79
CA ARG A 142 11.69 -8.54 -3.05
C ARG A 142 11.89 -7.03 -2.96
N THR A 143 13.09 -6.54 -3.28
CA THR A 143 13.42 -5.13 -3.11
C THR A 143 14.12 -4.57 -4.34
N THR A 144 13.65 -3.41 -4.80
CA THR A 144 14.37 -2.51 -5.70
C THR A 144 14.73 -1.26 -4.92
N LEU A 145 16.03 -1.06 -4.68
CA LEU A 145 16.54 0.19 -4.10
C LEU A 145 16.98 1.11 -5.25
N ILE A 146 16.30 2.25 -5.38
CA ILE A 146 16.61 3.30 -6.33
C ILE A 146 17.68 4.19 -5.70
N GLU A 147 18.87 4.24 -6.29
CA GLU A 147 19.92 5.13 -5.83
C GLU A 147 19.57 6.59 -6.18
N GLY A 148 19.47 7.45 -5.17
CA GLY A 148 18.88 8.77 -5.30
C GLY A 148 17.35 8.69 -5.42
N GLY A 149 16.77 9.34 -6.41
CA GLY A 149 15.32 9.45 -6.58
C GLY A 149 14.67 10.38 -5.56
N ASP A 150 13.36 10.38 -5.50
CA ASP A 150 12.56 11.22 -4.63
C ASP A 150 11.41 10.43 -3.99
N HIS A 151 10.68 11.08 -3.05
CA HIS A 151 9.54 10.45 -2.38
C HIS A 151 8.44 9.98 -3.34
N ALA A 152 8.20 10.73 -4.41
CA ALA A 152 7.15 10.44 -5.39
C ALA A 152 7.53 9.30 -6.36
N ILE A 153 8.80 8.89 -6.41
CA ILE A 153 9.38 8.03 -7.44
C ILE A 153 9.01 8.61 -8.81
N SER A 154 9.47 9.84 -9.09
CA SER A 154 9.08 10.60 -10.28
C SER A 154 9.41 9.89 -11.60
N ASP A 155 10.29 8.94 -11.58
CA ASP A 155 10.69 8.08 -12.70
C ASP A 155 10.04 6.67 -12.66
N PHE A 156 8.89 6.53 -11.99
CA PHE A 156 8.17 5.26 -11.80
C PHE A 156 7.94 4.47 -13.09
N GLU A 157 7.89 5.14 -14.24
CA GLU A 157 7.74 4.48 -15.54
C GLU A 157 8.84 3.45 -15.83
N GLN A 158 10.03 3.62 -15.24
CA GLN A 158 11.14 2.68 -15.38
C GLN A 158 10.91 1.37 -14.62
N TYR A 159 10.04 1.37 -13.61
CA TYR A 159 9.80 0.25 -12.69
C TYR A 159 8.44 -0.40 -12.89
N VAL A 160 7.57 0.19 -13.70
CA VAL A 160 6.18 -0.24 -13.85
C VAL A 160 6.03 -1.67 -14.36
N ASP A 161 6.89 -2.10 -15.28
CA ASP A 161 6.84 -3.45 -15.83
C ASP A 161 7.34 -4.50 -14.81
N ASP A 162 8.31 -4.17 -13.96
CA ASP A 162 8.72 -5.03 -12.84
C ASP A 162 7.63 -5.18 -11.79
N VAL A 163 6.88 -4.09 -11.53
CA VAL A 163 5.71 -4.10 -10.65
C VAL A 163 4.62 -4.99 -11.24
N LEU A 164 4.31 -4.85 -12.54
CA LEU A 164 3.33 -5.69 -13.21
C LEU A 164 3.74 -7.17 -13.21
N ALA A 165 5.00 -7.45 -13.48
CA ALA A 165 5.53 -8.82 -13.43
C ALA A 165 5.36 -9.45 -12.03
N PHE A 166 5.55 -8.66 -10.97
CA PHE A 166 5.26 -9.13 -9.61
C PHE A 166 3.78 -9.39 -9.39
N CYS A 167 2.89 -8.49 -9.84
CA CYS A 167 1.44 -8.68 -9.74
C CYS A 167 0.95 -9.93 -10.49
N ASP A 168 1.62 -10.31 -11.56
CA ASP A 168 1.27 -11.46 -12.41
C ASP A 168 1.86 -12.80 -11.91
N THR A 169 2.64 -12.80 -10.81
CA THR A 169 3.24 -14.03 -10.26
C THR A 169 2.16 -14.95 -9.70
N GLU A 170 2.05 -16.17 -10.22
CA GLU A 170 1.00 -17.13 -9.86
C GLU A 170 1.18 -17.73 -8.46
N ASP A 171 2.42 -17.89 -7.97
CA ASP A 171 2.76 -18.54 -6.71
C ASP A 171 2.43 -17.69 -5.46
N LEU A 172 1.89 -16.48 -5.63
CA LEU A 172 1.55 -15.56 -4.54
C LEU A 172 0.08 -15.65 -4.11
N GLU A 173 -0.61 -16.73 -4.44
CA GLU A 173 -2.02 -16.89 -4.05
C GLU A 173 -2.24 -16.78 -2.53
N PRO A 174 -3.31 -16.10 -2.08
CA PRO A 174 -3.67 -16.08 -0.68
C PRO A 174 -4.00 -17.52 -0.22
N PRO A 175 -3.70 -17.88 1.05
CA PRO A 175 -4.14 -19.17 1.57
C PRO A 175 -5.66 -19.27 1.43
N ALA A 176 -6.15 -20.47 1.06
CA ALA A 176 -7.58 -20.75 1.00
C ALA A 176 -8.26 -20.26 2.31
N PRO A 177 -9.44 -19.64 2.24
CA PRO A 177 -10.13 -19.14 3.41
C PRO A 177 -10.22 -20.26 4.45
N ARG A 178 -9.73 -20.01 5.66
CA ARG A 178 -9.89 -20.94 6.77
C ARG A 178 -11.39 -21.16 6.94
N ALA A 179 -11.84 -22.40 6.74
CA ALA A 179 -13.22 -22.76 7.02
C ALA A 179 -13.57 -22.26 8.43
N ALA A 180 -14.60 -21.41 8.53
CA ALA A 180 -15.08 -20.95 9.81
C ALA A 180 -15.41 -22.19 10.63
N GLY A 181 -14.61 -22.46 11.67
CA GLY A 181 -14.83 -23.60 12.55
C GLY A 181 -16.23 -23.46 13.14
N LEU A 182 -17.11 -24.42 12.84
CA LEU A 182 -18.35 -24.59 13.57
C LEU A 182 -17.99 -24.74 15.04
N ILE A 183 -18.24 -23.70 15.82
CA ILE A 183 -18.30 -23.80 17.27
C ILE A 183 -19.56 -24.63 17.56
N ARG A 184 -19.34 -25.84 18.03
CA ARG A 184 -20.38 -26.66 18.65
C ARG A 184 -20.52 -26.29 20.10
#